data_ca87787b4974512e6b3e21f50d2b55c4
#
_entry.id   ca87787b4974512e6b3e21f50d2b55c4
#
_cell.length_a   1.000
_cell.length_b   1.000
_cell.length_c   1.000
_cell.angle_alpha   90.00
_cell.angle_beta   90.00
_cell.angle_gamma   90.00
#
_symmetry.space_group_name_H-M   'P 1'
#
loop_
_entity.id
_entity.type
_entity.pdbx_description
1 polymer ?
#
loop_
_entity_poly.entity_id
_entity_poly.type
_entity_poly.pdbx_seq_one_letter_code
_entity_poly.pdbx_strand_id
1 'polypeptide(L)'
;MSNEVIKDDRLNYLLVEGPDDAQAFFHLLRYYGLHTQVTIQQKEGIDNLLESLEVELKRRAETRLGIIVDADTDIDNRWQALRYRLAEAGYTAIPLHPASGGTILKQEERPVVGLWLMPDNTIPGMLEDFMSLLIPAEDVLWPMAQDVVLQVVAKDRRFPATQAMKANMHTWLSWQEEPGKPLGQAITKRYLDANAPHAQQIIMWIRKLFDFA
;
A
#
# COMPACT_ATOMS: atom_id res chain seq x y z
N MET A 1 -4.43 -23.76 -33.59
CA MET A 1 -4.58 -22.43 -33.03
C MET A 1 -3.45 -22.25 -32.04
N SER A 2 -2.42 -21.50 -32.41
CA SER A 2 -1.26 -21.22 -31.57
C SER A 2 -1.68 -20.31 -30.44
N ASN A 3 -1.52 -20.78 -29.18
CA ASN A 3 -1.57 -19.91 -28.01
C ASN A 3 -0.39 -18.92 -28.12
N GLU A 4 -0.65 -17.73 -28.64
CA GLU A 4 0.26 -16.62 -28.42
C GLU A 4 0.27 -16.31 -26.93
N VAL A 5 1.34 -16.69 -26.26
CA VAL A 5 1.68 -16.19 -24.93
C VAL A 5 1.93 -14.69 -25.10
N ILE A 6 0.97 -13.87 -24.73
CA ILE A 6 1.15 -12.42 -24.64
C ILE A 6 2.29 -12.21 -23.65
N LYS A 7 3.49 -11.91 -24.16
CA LYS A 7 4.60 -11.47 -23.32
C LYS A 7 4.18 -10.14 -22.69
N ASP A 8 4.01 -10.12 -21.37
CA ASP A 8 3.86 -8.88 -20.62
C ASP A 8 5.23 -8.17 -20.65
N ASP A 9 5.37 -7.23 -21.58
CA ASP A 9 6.60 -6.43 -21.74
C ASP A 9 6.71 -5.31 -20.68
N ARG A 10 5.72 -5.18 -19.79
CA ARG A 10 5.79 -4.22 -18.69
C ARG A 10 6.86 -4.65 -17.70
N LEU A 11 7.63 -3.70 -17.25
CA LEU A 11 8.74 -3.91 -16.32
C LEU A 11 8.47 -3.31 -14.92
N ASN A 12 7.32 -2.65 -14.75
CA ASN A 12 6.94 -1.96 -13.52
C ASN A 12 5.84 -2.74 -12.80
N TYR A 13 6.18 -3.31 -11.67
CA TYR A 13 5.25 -4.10 -10.84
C TYR A 13 5.10 -3.47 -9.47
N LEU A 14 3.87 -3.43 -8.97
CA LEU A 14 3.54 -3.03 -7.61
C LEU A 14 2.89 -4.21 -6.90
N LEU A 15 3.61 -4.82 -5.96
CA LEU A 15 3.10 -5.90 -5.13
C LEU A 15 2.42 -5.32 -3.92
N VAL A 16 1.24 -5.81 -3.61
CA VAL A 16 0.42 -5.39 -2.47
C VAL A 16 -0.18 -6.62 -1.78
N GLU A 17 -0.59 -6.48 -0.53
CA GLU A 17 -1.07 -7.61 0.27
C GLU A 17 -2.40 -8.15 -0.22
N GLY A 18 -3.38 -7.28 -0.41
CA GLY A 18 -4.76 -7.71 -0.66
C GLY A 18 -5.50 -6.96 -1.76
N PRO A 19 -6.76 -7.34 -1.99
CA PRO A 19 -7.61 -6.73 -3.02
C PRO A 19 -7.95 -5.27 -2.71
N ASP A 20 -8.10 -4.90 -1.43
CA ASP A 20 -8.41 -3.52 -1.03
C ASP A 20 -7.23 -2.60 -1.34
N ASP A 21 -5.99 -3.06 -1.07
CA ASP A 21 -4.75 -2.36 -1.46
C ASP A 21 -4.69 -2.18 -2.96
N ALA A 22 -4.91 -3.26 -3.72
CA ALA A 22 -4.84 -3.22 -5.18
C ALA A 22 -5.84 -2.20 -5.75
N GLN A 23 -7.06 -2.16 -5.21
CA GLN A 23 -8.08 -1.18 -5.60
C GLN A 23 -7.70 0.25 -5.20
N ALA A 24 -7.22 0.45 -3.97
CA ALA A 24 -6.79 1.75 -3.48
C ALA A 24 -5.68 2.33 -4.36
N PHE A 25 -4.62 1.54 -4.63
CA PHE A 25 -3.52 1.97 -5.49
C PHE A 25 -3.92 2.12 -6.95
N PHE A 26 -4.82 1.28 -7.48
CA PHE A 26 -5.35 1.49 -8.82
C PHE A 26 -6.03 2.87 -8.96
N HIS A 27 -6.90 3.23 -8.02
CA HIS A 27 -7.61 4.50 -8.03
C HIS A 27 -6.68 5.69 -7.80
N LEU A 28 -5.68 5.56 -6.90
CA LEU A 28 -4.69 6.59 -6.66
C LEU A 28 -3.80 6.80 -7.90
N LEU A 29 -3.26 5.74 -8.48
CA LEU A 29 -2.47 5.82 -9.72
C LEU A 29 -3.29 6.36 -10.88
N ARG A 30 -4.57 6.02 -10.97
CA ARG A 30 -5.48 6.54 -11.99
C ARG A 30 -5.67 8.06 -11.87
N TYR A 31 -5.80 8.56 -10.64
CA TYR A 31 -5.90 10.00 -10.40
C TYR A 31 -4.69 10.76 -10.95
N TYR A 32 -3.49 10.18 -10.82
CA TYR A 32 -2.24 10.76 -11.32
C TYR A 32 -1.88 10.35 -12.76
N GLY A 33 -2.73 9.61 -13.47
CA GLY A 33 -2.49 9.18 -14.86
C GLY A 33 -1.42 8.07 -15.01
N LEU A 34 -1.06 7.38 -13.94
CA LEU A 34 0.03 6.39 -13.89
C LEU A 34 -0.44 4.94 -14.00
N HIS A 35 -1.74 4.66 -13.89
CA HIS A 35 -2.30 3.32 -13.75
C HIS A 35 -2.06 2.38 -14.96
N THR A 36 -1.79 2.92 -16.14
CA THR A 36 -1.48 2.11 -17.33
C THR A 36 0.00 1.70 -17.42
N GLN A 37 0.86 2.30 -16.60
CA GLN A 37 2.30 2.13 -16.62
C GLN A 37 2.81 1.17 -15.54
N VAL A 38 1.92 0.73 -14.64
CA VAL A 38 2.25 -0.14 -13.50
C VAL A 38 1.30 -1.33 -13.47
N THR A 39 1.84 -2.53 -13.32
CA THR A 39 1.05 -3.74 -13.07
C THR A 39 0.93 -3.95 -11.56
N ILE A 40 -0.27 -3.81 -11.02
CA ILE A 40 -0.53 -4.10 -9.61
C ILE A 40 -0.83 -5.59 -9.47
N GLN A 41 -0.14 -6.25 -8.53
CA GLN A 41 -0.33 -7.67 -8.20
C GLN A 41 -0.61 -7.81 -6.70
N GLN A 42 -1.81 -8.25 -6.34
CA GLN A 42 -2.15 -8.62 -4.97
C GLN A 42 -1.67 -10.05 -4.68
N LYS A 43 -1.27 -10.33 -3.43
CA LYS A 43 -0.63 -11.58 -3.03
C LYS A 43 -1.43 -12.40 -2.03
N GLU A 44 -2.70 -12.05 -1.77
CA GLU A 44 -3.59 -12.76 -0.85
C GLU A 44 -3.07 -12.84 0.59
N GLY A 45 -2.44 -11.77 1.05
CA GLY A 45 -1.94 -11.57 2.40
C GLY A 45 -0.42 -11.52 2.51
N ILE A 46 0.05 -11.10 3.69
CA ILE A 46 1.46 -10.83 3.94
C ILE A 46 2.35 -12.07 3.82
N ASP A 47 1.91 -13.22 4.32
CA ASP A 47 2.73 -14.44 4.27
C ASP A 47 3.01 -14.84 2.83
N ASN A 48 1.97 -14.87 1.99
CA ASN A 48 2.11 -15.16 0.57
C ASN A 48 2.95 -14.09 -0.16
N LEU A 49 2.82 -12.82 0.23
CA LEU A 49 3.65 -11.76 -0.33
C LEU A 49 5.12 -12.01 -0.01
N LEU A 50 5.47 -12.26 1.26
CA LEU A 50 6.83 -12.52 1.69
C LEU A 50 7.42 -13.79 1.04
N GLU A 51 6.63 -14.86 0.90
CA GLU A 51 7.05 -16.07 0.18
C GLU A 51 7.30 -15.80 -1.31
N SER A 52 6.42 -15.02 -1.94
CA SER A 52 6.57 -14.68 -3.36
C SER A 52 7.84 -13.91 -3.66
N LEU A 53 8.42 -13.18 -2.69
CA LEU A 53 9.64 -12.41 -2.88
C LEU A 53 10.83 -13.27 -3.31
N GLU A 54 10.86 -14.56 -2.95
CA GLU A 54 11.91 -15.48 -3.44
C GLU A 54 11.97 -15.54 -4.97
N VAL A 55 10.82 -15.44 -5.64
CA VAL A 55 10.70 -15.45 -7.11
C VAL A 55 10.76 -14.04 -7.68
N GLU A 56 10.03 -13.12 -7.07
CA GLU A 56 9.90 -11.74 -7.56
C GLU A 56 11.25 -11.00 -7.60
N LEU A 57 12.11 -11.21 -6.60
CA LEU A 57 13.43 -10.60 -6.50
C LEU A 57 14.47 -11.21 -7.46
N LYS A 58 14.12 -12.31 -8.15
CA LYS A 58 14.92 -12.95 -9.20
C LYS A 58 14.49 -12.55 -10.63
N ARG A 59 13.56 -11.59 -10.76
CA ARG A 59 13.19 -11.05 -12.08
C ARG A 59 14.39 -10.40 -12.77
N ARG A 60 14.24 -10.08 -14.05
CA ARG A 60 15.28 -9.41 -14.85
C ARG A 60 15.69 -8.09 -14.21
N ALA A 61 16.96 -7.71 -14.38
CA ALA A 61 17.55 -6.49 -13.78
C ALA A 61 16.84 -5.19 -14.21
N GLU A 62 16.22 -5.18 -15.40
CA GLU A 62 15.46 -4.04 -15.91
C GLU A 62 14.11 -3.86 -15.20
N THR A 63 13.67 -4.86 -14.44
CA THR A 63 12.40 -4.79 -13.69
C THR A 63 12.51 -3.80 -12.54
N ARG A 64 11.43 -3.05 -12.32
CA ARG A 64 11.25 -2.20 -11.15
C ARG A 64 10.09 -2.75 -10.33
N LEU A 65 10.36 -3.06 -9.09
CA LEU A 65 9.43 -3.77 -8.21
C LEU A 65 9.13 -2.92 -6.97
N GLY A 66 7.92 -2.38 -6.90
CA GLY A 66 7.40 -1.76 -5.69
C GLY A 66 6.74 -2.82 -4.80
N ILE A 67 7.01 -2.76 -3.50
CA ILE A 67 6.43 -3.63 -2.49
C ILE A 67 5.80 -2.73 -1.44
N ILE A 68 4.47 -2.82 -1.28
CA ILE A 68 3.72 -2.08 -0.28
C ILE A 68 3.10 -3.08 0.67
N VAL A 69 3.36 -2.91 1.96
CA VAL A 69 2.88 -3.79 3.02
C VAL A 69 2.40 -3.00 4.22
N ASP A 70 1.49 -3.58 4.98
CA ASP A 70 1.07 -3.04 6.26
C ASP A 70 2.18 -3.20 7.31
N ALA A 71 2.43 -2.15 8.09
CA ALA A 71 3.31 -2.28 9.26
C ALA A 71 2.62 -3.01 10.41
N ASP A 72 1.29 -3.12 10.36
CA ASP A 72 0.45 -3.67 11.43
C ASP A 72 0.71 -2.99 12.79
N THR A 73 1.04 -3.76 13.81
CA THR A 73 1.32 -3.28 15.16
C THR A 73 2.80 -3.07 15.45
N ASP A 74 3.71 -3.53 14.57
CA ASP A 74 5.15 -3.52 14.79
C ASP A 74 5.92 -3.33 13.47
N ILE A 75 6.22 -2.07 13.18
CA ILE A 75 6.94 -1.68 11.96
C ILE A 75 8.36 -2.26 11.91
N ASP A 76 9.04 -2.36 13.05
CA ASP A 76 10.40 -2.88 13.08
C ASP A 76 10.42 -4.38 12.74
N ASN A 77 9.49 -5.16 13.28
CA ASN A 77 9.36 -6.57 12.95
C ASN A 77 9.02 -6.77 11.46
N ARG A 78 8.10 -5.98 10.91
CA ARG A 78 7.75 -6.00 9.49
C ARG A 78 8.96 -5.66 8.62
N TRP A 79 9.70 -4.62 8.99
CA TRP A 79 10.92 -4.24 8.28
C TRP A 79 11.99 -5.33 8.32
N GLN A 80 12.20 -5.99 9.47
CA GLN A 80 13.18 -7.09 9.58
C GLN A 80 12.80 -8.27 8.69
N ALA A 81 11.51 -8.61 8.59
CA ALA A 81 11.04 -9.68 7.69
C ALA A 81 11.39 -9.37 6.21
N LEU A 82 11.15 -8.14 5.76
CA LEU A 82 11.53 -7.70 4.42
C LEU A 82 13.05 -7.70 4.22
N ARG A 83 13.81 -7.17 5.18
CA ARG A 83 15.29 -7.17 5.14
C ARG A 83 15.86 -8.57 4.97
N TYR A 84 15.30 -9.54 5.71
CA TYR A 84 15.71 -10.92 5.61
C TYR A 84 15.55 -11.46 4.19
N ARG A 85 14.38 -11.29 3.58
CA ARG A 85 14.09 -11.73 2.20
C ARG A 85 14.99 -11.05 1.16
N LEU A 86 15.24 -9.76 1.32
CA LEU A 86 16.14 -9.01 0.46
C LEU A 86 17.59 -9.49 0.56
N ALA A 87 18.06 -9.75 1.79
CA ALA A 87 19.41 -10.27 2.01
C ALA A 87 19.59 -11.67 1.40
N GLU A 88 18.62 -12.58 1.56
CA GLU A 88 18.61 -13.88 0.90
C GLU A 88 18.63 -13.78 -0.62
N ALA A 89 17.99 -12.75 -1.19
CA ALA A 89 18.02 -12.46 -2.63
C ALA A 89 19.29 -11.76 -3.09
N GLY A 90 20.25 -11.46 -2.19
CA GLY A 90 21.55 -10.91 -2.51
C GLY A 90 21.64 -9.39 -2.52
N TYR A 91 20.66 -8.66 -1.95
CA TYR A 91 20.78 -7.23 -1.72
C TYR A 91 21.66 -6.96 -0.51
N THR A 92 22.65 -6.09 -0.64
CA THR A 92 23.67 -5.89 0.40
C THR A 92 23.54 -4.53 1.13
N ALA A 93 23.10 -3.49 0.44
CA ALA A 93 22.98 -2.14 1.01
C ALA A 93 21.58 -1.86 1.59
N ILE A 94 21.10 -2.74 2.47
CA ILE A 94 19.77 -2.62 3.07
C ILE A 94 19.87 -1.79 4.35
N PRO A 95 19.17 -0.65 4.48
CA PRO A 95 19.24 0.19 5.67
C PRO A 95 18.68 -0.52 6.91
N LEU A 96 19.09 -0.08 8.11
CA LEU A 96 18.63 -0.65 9.39
C LEU A 96 17.14 -0.37 9.63
N HIS A 97 16.65 0.78 9.19
CA HIS A 97 15.24 1.22 9.32
C HIS A 97 14.71 1.66 7.95
N PRO A 98 13.39 1.61 7.73
CA PRO A 98 12.81 2.14 6.51
C PRO A 98 13.05 3.65 6.39
N ALA A 99 13.25 4.13 5.18
CA ALA A 99 13.36 5.57 4.94
C ALA A 99 11.95 6.19 4.94
N SER A 100 11.75 7.32 5.61
CA SER A 100 10.45 7.99 5.71
C SER A 100 9.82 8.34 4.35
N GLY A 101 10.64 8.63 3.34
CA GLY A 101 10.18 8.87 1.96
C GLY A 101 10.08 7.60 1.10
N GLY A 102 10.07 6.43 1.70
CA GLY A 102 10.14 5.12 1.02
C GLY A 102 11.57 4.71 0.70
N THR A 103 11.87 3.44 0.85
CA THR A 103 13.20 2.87 0.60
C THR A 103 13.30 2.42 -0.85
N ILE A 104 14.39 2.74 -1.55
CA ILE A 104 14.68 2.22 -2.90
C ILE A 104 16.08 1.62 -2.90
N LEU A 105 16.16 0.36 -3.30
CA LEU A 105 17.39 -0.41 -3.36
C LEU A 105 17.76 -0.69 -4.81
N LYS A 106 19.05 -0.55 -5.12
CA LYS A 106 19.64 -0.92 -6.41
C LYS A 106 20.77 -1.90 -6.13
N GLN A 107 20.73 -3.02 -6.79
CA GLN A 107 21.76 -4.06 -6.74
C GLN A 107 22.09 -4.47 -8.18
N GLU A 108 23.36 -4.65 -8.49
CA GLU A 108 23.80 -5.10 -9.82
C GLU A 108 23.17 -6.45 -10.17
N GLU A 109 22.78 -6.62 -11.42
CA GLU A 109 22.10 -7.81 -11.95
C GLU A 109 20.79 -8.19 -11.25
N ARG A 110 20.17 -7.27 -10.52
CA ARG A 110 18.91 -7.46 -9.79
C ARG A 110 17.88 -6.38 -10.15
N PRO A 111 16.58 -6.66 -9.96
CA PRO A 111 15.54 -5.63 -10.06
C PRO A 111 15.84 -4.41 -9.17
N VAL A 112 15.40 -3.25 -9.60
CA VAL A 112 15.31 -2.11 -8.66
C VAL A 112 14.11 -2.33 -7.76
N VAL A 113 14.31 -2.35 -6.44
CA VAL A 113 13.25 -2.63 -5.47
C VAL A 113 12.94 -1.38 -4.66
N GLY A 114 11.66 -1.03 -4.60
CA GLY A 114 11.12 -0.03 -3.70
C GLY A 114 10.28 -0.70 -2.59
N LEU A 115 10.38 -0.17 -1.38
CA LEU A 115 9.65 -0.67 -0.20
C LEU A 115 8.91 0.49 0.44
N TRP A 116 7.64 0.24 0.74
CA TRP A 116 6.78 1.16 1.48
C TRP A 116 6.01 0.40 2.55
N LEU A 117 6.13 0.82 3.80
CA LEU A 117 5.36 0.31 4.93
C LEU A 117 4.24 1.29 5.27
N MET A 118 3.01 0.79 5.27
CA MET A 118 1.84 1.58 5.63
C MET A 118 1.88 1.99 7.12
N PRO A 119 1.39 3.19 7.45
CA PRO A 119 0.86 4.21 6.56
C PRO A 119 1.92 5.11 5.90
N ASP A 120 3.10 5.30 6.50
CA ASP A 120 4.05 6.36 6.14
C ASP A 120 5.54 6.01 6.33
N ASN A 121 5.87 4.74 6.53
CA ASN A 121 7.21 4.21 6.82
C ASN A 121 7.76 4.57 8.22
N THR A 122 7.00 5.24 9.08
CA THR A 122 7.52 5.73 10.37
C THR A 122 6.75 5.21 11.59
N ILE A 123 5.47 4.89 11.42
CA ILE A 123 4.59 4.41 12.48
C ILE A 123 3.93 3.07 12.10
N PRO A 124 3.48 2.28 13.09
CA PRO A 124 2.61 1.13 12.86
C PRO A 124 1.28 1.54 12.23
N GLY A 125 0.65 0.63 11.49
CA GLY A 125 -0.66 0.84 10.88
C GLY A 125 -0.83 0.03 9.60
N MET A 126 -1.94 0.27 8.92
CA MET A 126 -2.37 -0.47 7.75
C MET A 126 -2.91 0.49 6.67
N LEU A 127 -3.44 -0.07 5.58
CA LEU A 127 -4.02 0.70 4.49
C LEU A 127 -5.06 1.71 4.98
N GLU A 128 -5.93 1.33 5.92
CA GLU A 128 -6.97 2.22 6.43
C GLU A 128 -6.39 3.41 7.21
N ASP A 129 -5.26 3.22 7.91
CA ASP A 129 -4.54 4.34 8.54
C ASP A 129 -4.04 5.32 7.48
N PHE A 130 -3.41 4.82 6.41
CA PHE A 130 -2.99 5.67 5.29
C PHE A 130 -4.18 6.42 4.66
N MET A 131 -5.28 5.72 4.37
CA MET A 131 -6.46 6.32 3.75
C MET A 131 -7.11 7.37 4.67
N SER A 132 -7.05 7.20 5.99
CA SER A 132 -7.55 8.20 6.95
C SER A 132 -6.80 9.52 6.87
N LEU A 133 -5.50 9.49 6.53
CA LEU A 133 -4.67 10.69 6.33
C LEU A 133 -5.04 11.49 5.06
N LEU A 134 -5.89 10.92 4.21
CA LEU A 134 -6.40 11.56 3.00
C LEU A 134 -7.79 12.16 3.20
N ILE A 135 -8.42 11.99 4.36
CA ILE A 135 -9.70 12.62 4.67
C ILE A 135 -9.48 14.13 4.82
N PRO A 136 -10.29 14.99 4.16
CA PRO A 136 -10.18 16.43 4.31
C PRO A 136 -10.26 16.86 5.78
N ALA A 137 -9.42 17.80 6.18
CA ALA A 137 -9.33 18.22 7.58
C ALA A 137 -10.64 18.85 8.14
N GLU A 138 -11.47 19.38 7.24
CA GLU A 138 -12.78 19.97 7.55
C GLU A 138 -13.93 18.95 7.53
N ASP A 139 -13.67 17.67 7.28
CA ASP A 139 -14.70 16.62 7.25
C ASP A 139 -15.30 16.43 8.65
N VAL A 140 -16.57 16.78 8.78
CA VAL A 140 -17.29 16.70 10.07
C VAL A 140 -17.77 15.30 10.41
N LEU A 141 -17.83 14.40 9.43
CA LEU A 141 -18.30 13.02 9.63
C LEU A 141 -17.19 12.12 10.18
N TRP A 142 -15.93 12.44 9.88
CA TRP A 142 -14.81 11.63 10.35
C TRP A 142 -14.70 11.53 11.88
N PRO A 143 -14.65 12.63 12.64
CA PRO A 143 -14.65 12.54 14.11
C PRO A 143 -15.90 11.86 14.65
N MET A 144 -17.07 12.07 14.03
CA MET A 144 -18.31 11.38 14.43
C MET A 144 -18.21 9.87 14.24
N ALA A 145 -17.62 9.41 13.15
CA ALA A 145 -17.42 7.98 12.90
C ALA A 145 -16.50 7.35 13.96
N GLN A 146 -15.42 8.05 14.32
CA GLN A 146 -14.50 7.62 15.37
C GLN A 146 -15.22 7.54 16.73
N ASP A 147 -16.00 8.54 17.09
CA ASP A 147 -16.76 8.58 18.33
C ASP A 147 -17.79 7.45 18.43
N VAL A 148 -18.51 7.16 17.34
CA VAL A 148 -19.49 6.06 17.29
C VAL A 148 -18.80 4.70 17.47
N VAL A 149 -17.70 4.46 16.78
CA VAL A 149 -16.95 3.21 16.91
C VAL A 149 -16.37 3.05 18.32
N LEU A 150 -15.88 4.16 18.93
CA LEU A 150 -15.36 4.16 20.29
C LEU A 150 -16.44 3.81 21.33
N GLN A 151 -17.71 4.18 21.10
CA GLN A 151 -18.82 3.89 21.99
C GLN A 151 -19.21 2.40 21.99
N VAL A 152 -18.78 1.62 21.00
CA VAL A 152 -18.98 0.17 21.01
C VAL A 152 -18.14 -0.46 22.11
N VAL A 153 -18.79 -0.73 23.26
CA VAL A 153 -18.11 -1.29 24.43
C VAL A 153 -17.45 -2.64 24.13
N ALA A 154 -16.36 -2.94 24.80
CA ALA A 154 -15.52 -4.12 24.48
C ALA A 154 -16.30 -5.45 24.46
N LYS A 155 -17.30 -5.62 25.36
CA LYS A 155 -18.14 -6.85 25.40
C LYS A 155 -19.06 -7.05 24.19
N ASP A 156 -19.41 -5.97 23.50
CA ASP A 156 -20.33 -6.00 22.35
C ASP A 156 -19.59 -5.85 21.01
N ARG A 157 -18.29 -5.49 21.08
CA ARG A 157 -17.43 -5.31 19.92
C ARG A 157 -17.03 -6.66 19.32
N ARG A 158 -17.31 -6.85 18.03
CA ARG A 158 -17.05 -8.10 17.31
C ARG A 158 -15.74 -8.10 16.53
N PHE A 159 -15.03 -6.98 16.49
CA PHE A 159 -13.72 -6.85 15.85
C PHE A 159 -12.62 -6.63 16.90
N PRO A 160 -11.37 -7.08 16.68
CA PRO A 160 -10.27 -6.84 17.59
C PRO A 160 -9.89 -5.35 17.64
N ALA A 161 -9.28 -4.90 18.74
CA ALA A 161 -8.87 -3.50 18.88
C ALA A 161 -7.92 -3.02 17.77
N THR A 162 -7.09 -3.91 17.25
CA THR A 162 -6.17 -3.66 16.13
C THR A 162 -6.88 -3.30 14.83
N GLN A 163 -8.17 -3.62 14.68
CA GLN A 163 -8.99 -3.26 13.51
C GLN A 163 -9.90 -2.05 13.76
N ALA A 164 -9.65 -1.26 14.79
CA ALA A 164 -10.48 -0.10 15.08
C ALA A 164 -10.45 0.94 13.94
N MET A 165 -9.28 1.15 13.31
CA MET A 165 -9.16 2.06 12.17
C MET A 165 -9.99 1.60 10.98
N LYS A 166 -9.97 0.31 10.68
CA LYS A 166 -10.84 -0.29 9.66
C LYS A 166 -12.32 -0.05 9.96
N ALA A 167 -12.74 -0.26 11.21
CA ALA A 167 -14.11 0.01 11.61
C ALA A 167 -14.48 1.49 11.45
N ASN A 168 -13.59 2.42 11.85
CA ASN A 168 -13.77 3.86 11.65
C ASN A 168 -13.97 4.21 10.17
N MET A 169 -13.07 3.74 9.31
CA MET A 169 -13.11 4.01 7.87
C MET A 169 -14.40 3.49 7.23
N HIS A 170 -14.81 2.27 7.53
CA HIS A 170 -16.06 1.71 6.98
C HIS A 170 -17.31 2.41 7.53
N THR A 171 -17.30 2.83 8.80
CA THR A 171 -18.39 3.63 9.36
C THR A 171 -18.49 4.99 8.65
N TRP A 172 -17.38 5.69 8.48
CA TRP A 172 -17.32 6.96 7.75
C TRP A 172 -17.76 6.79 6.28
N LEU A 173 -17.31 5.72 5.59
CA LEU A 173 -17.72 5.43 4.21
C LEU A 173 -19.22 5.16 4.08
N SER A 174 -19.86 4.58 5.10
CA SER A 174 -21.30 4.32 5.07
C SER A 174 -22.15 5.59 5.11
N TRP A 175 -21.59 6.73 5.47
CA TRP A 175 -22.25 8.04 5.56
C TRP A 175 -21.96 8.95 4.37
N GLN A 176 -21.19 8.48 3.39
CA GLN A 176 -20.90 9.24 2.18
C GLN A 176 -22.11 9.28 1.23
N GLU A 177 -22.05 10.14 0.20
CA GLU A 177 -23.12 10.31 -0.78
C GLU A 177 -23.58 8.98 -1.42
N GLU A 178 -22.66 8.04 -1.63
CA GLU A 178 -22.94 6.69 -2.11
C GLU A 178 -22.48 5.65 -1.07
N PRO A 179 -23.32 5.29 -0.08
CA PRO A 179 -22.98 4.29 0.94
C PRO A 179 -22.58 2.93 0.35
N GLY A 180 -21.62 2.26 0.98
CA GLY A 180 -21.21 0.90 0.59
C GLY A 180 -20.24 0.83 -0.58
N LYS A 181 -19.66 1.94 -1.01
CA LYS A 181 -18.57 1.92 -2.00
C LYS A 181 -17.28 1.34 -1.39
N PRO A 182 -16.51 0.56 -2.17
CA PRO A 182 -15.19 0.11 -1.74
C PRO A 182 -14.25 1.28 -1.40
N LEU A 183 -13.35 1.07 -0.45
CA LEU A 183 -12.43 2.08 0.06
C LEU A 183 -11.63 2.79 -1.06
N GLY A 184 -11.09 2.04 -2.03
CA GLY A 184 -10.36 2.63 -3.16
C GLY A 184 -11.20 3.58 -4.02
N GLN A 185 -12.49 3.33 -4.16
CA GLN A 185 -13.38 4.23 -4.92
C GLN A 185 -13.60 5.60 -4.25
N ALA A 186 -13.36 5.73 -2.94
CA ALA A 186 -13.47 6.99 -2.22
C ALA A 186 -12.53 8.07 -2.81
N ILE A 187 -11.38 7.66 -3.37
CA ILE A 187 -10.46 8.56 -4.10
C ILE A 187 -11.12 9.10 -5.37
N THR A 188 -11.68 8.22 -6.21
CA THR A 188 -12.34 8.62 -7.47
C THR A 188 -13.59 9.46 -7.22
N LYS A 189 -14.32 9.18 -6.14
CA LYS A 189 -15.50 9.94 -5.71
C LYS A 189 -15.14 11.26 -5.02
N ARG A 190 -13.86 11.54 -4.79
CA ARG A 190 -13.35 12.72 -4.11
C ARG A 190 -13.82 12.85 -2.66
N TYR A 191 -14.15 11.75 -2.01
CA TYR A 191 -14.35 11.71 -0.56
C TYR A 191 -13.00 11.82 0.17
N LEU A 192 -11.93 11.29 -0.47
CA LEU A 192 -10.55 11.40 -0.04
C LEU A 192 -9.79 12.37 -0.94
N ASP A 193 -8.94 13.20 -0.35
CA ASP A 193 -8.09 14.14 -1.08
C ASP A 193 -6.82 13.44 -1.58
N ALA A 194 -6.80 13.10 -2.86
CA ALA A 194 -5.61 12.54 -3.50
C ALA A 194 -4.41 13.51 -3.52
N ASN A 195 -4.59 14.80 -3.23
CA ASN A 195 -3.51 15.77 -3.13
C ASN A 195 -3.04 15.98 -1.67
N ALA A 196 -3.58 15.24 -0.71
CA ALA A 196 -3.10 15.28 0.67
C ALA A 196 -1.58 14.98 0.72
N PRO A 197 -0.83 15.56 1.68
CA PRO A 197 0.63 15.40 1.76
C PRO A 197 1.09 13.94 1.72
N HIS A 198 0.38 13.03 2.41
CA HIS A 198 0.72 11.61 2.43
C HIS A 198 0.49 10.92 1.08
N ALA A 199 -0.57 11.28 0.34
CA ALA A 199 -0.78 10.79 -1.02
C ALA A 199 0.33 11.28 -1.96
N GLN A 200 0.72 12.56 -1.86
CA GLN A 200 1.81 13.11 -2.66
C GLN A 200 3.14 12.41 -2.34
N GLN A 201 3.40 12.11 -1.06
CA GLN A 201 4.64 11.46 -0.64
C GLN A 201 4.78 10.06 -1.25
N ILE A 202 3.77 9.23 -1.18
CA ILE A 202 3.82 7.88 -1.79
C ILE A 202 3.88 7.95 -3.32
N ILE A 203 3.21 8.91 -3.95
CA ILE A 203 3.29 9.13 -5.40
C ILE A 203 4.68 9.60 -5.83
N MET A 204 5.34 10.46 -5.05
CA MET A 204 6.74 10.83 -5.31
C MET A 204 7.68 9.62 -5.23
N TRP A 205 7.47 8.73 -4.24
CA TRP A 205 8.21 7.48 -4.14
C TRP A 205 7.96 6.58 -5.36
N ILE A 206 6.69 6.41 -5.78
CA ILE A 206 6.30 5.64 -6.96
C ILE A 206 6.97 6.20 -8.22
N ARG A 207 6.92 7.53 -8.44
CA ARG A 207 7.57 8.18 -9.58
C ARG A 207 9.07 7.93 -9.59
N LYS A 208 9.73 8.10 -8.44
CA LYS A 208 11.17 7.86 -8.28
C LYS A 208 11.53 6.40 -8.52
N LEU A 209 10.74 5.46 -8.02
CA LEU A 209 10.97 4.03 -8.20
C LEU A 209 10.87 3.63 -9.68
N PHE A 210 9.80 4.05 -10.34
CA PHE A 210 9.49 3.65 -11.71
C PHE A 210 10.07 4.58 -12.79
N ASP A 211 10.78 5.64 -12.36
CA ASP A 211 11.43 6.61 -13.25
C ASP A 211 10.40 7.34 -14.14
N PHE A 212 9.28 7.73 -13.53
CA PHE A 212 8.26 8.53 -14.20
C PHE A 212 8.57 10.02 -14.07
N ALA A 213 8.34 10.75 -15.16
CA ALA A 213 8.46 12.20 -15.20
C ALA A 213 7.43 12.91 -14.29
#